data_52c83ef1c61bf449f5ad5164f597adfa
#
_entry.id   52c83ef1c61bf449f5ad5164f597adfa
#
_cell.length_a   1.000
_cell.length_b   1.000
_cell.length_c   1.000
_cell.angle_alpha   90.00
_cell.angle_beta   90.00
_cell.angle_gamma   90.00
#
_symmetry.space_group_name_H-M   'P 1'
#
loop_
_entity.id
_entity.type
_entity.pdbx_description
1 polymer ?
#
loop_
_entity_poly.entity_id
_entity_poly.type
_entity_poly.pdbx_seq_one_letter_code
_entity_poly.pdbx_strand_id
1 'polypeptide(L)' 'MKTCSVTASLGSVCAKPVGHEGEHCSRYGYTWTDESDRAAADRLAREIEGRDG' A
#
# COMPACT_ATOMS: atom_id res chain seq x y z
N MET A 1 -22.15 -4.33 3.10
CA MET A 1 -20.82 -4.94 3.20
C MET A 1 -19.78 -3.85 3.37
N LYS A 2 -18.78 -4.15 4.19
CA LYS A 2 -17.71 -3.17 4.42
C LYS A 2 -16.55 -3.42 3.48
N THR A 3 -15.91 -2.35 3.07
CA THR A 3 -14.73 -2.41 2.23
C THR A 3 -13.48 -2.45 3.10
N CYS A 4 -12.47 -3.19 2.66
CA CYS A 4 -11.18 -3.22 3.32
C CYS A 4 -10.47 -1.89 3.11
N SER A 5 -10.61 -0.95 3.95
CA SER A 5 -10.11 0.42 3.75
C SER A 5 -8.61 0.58 4.02
N VAL A 6 -7.82 -0.46 3.79
CA VAL A 6 -6.37 -0.38 3.95
C VAL A 6 -5.79 0.55 2.90
N THR A 7 -4.99 1.50 3.34
CA THR A 7 -4.37 2.48 2.45
C THR A 7 -2.88 2.16 2.29
N ALA A 8 -2.43 2.13 1.06
CA ALA A 8 -1.01 1.94 0.75
C ALA A 8 -0.22 3.22 1.04
N SER A 9 1.08 3.09 1.21
CA SER A 9 1.97 4.23 1.43
C SER A 9 1.91 5.27 0.31
N LEU A 10 1.57 4.82 -0.89
CA LEU A 10 1.44 5.70 -2.05
C LEU A 10 0.08 6.40 -2.14
N GLY A 11 -0.81 6.14 -1.19
CA GLY A 11 -2.13 6.73 -1.17
C GLY A 11 -3.21 5.91 -1.84
N SER A 12 -2.89 4.72 -2.35
CA SER A 12 -3.89 3.83 -2.95
C SER A 12 -4.72 3.17 -1.87
N VAL A 13 -6.02 3.05 -2.11
CA VAL A 13 -6.96 2.46 -1.15
C VAL A 13 -7.47 1.13 -1.68
N CYS A 14 -7.48 0.11 -0.81
CA CYS A 14 -7.99 -1.20 -1.18
C CYS A 14 -9.49 -1.13 -1.49
N ALA A 15 -9.87 -1.61 -2.66
CA ALA A 15 -11.27 -1.63 -3.09
C ALA A 15 -11.94 -2.99 -2.87
N LYS A 16 -11.22 -3.96 -2.32
CA LYS A 16 -11.77 -5.29 -2.04
C LYS A 16 -12.60 -5.28 -0.77
N PRO A 17 -13.49 -6.26 -0.60
CA PRO A 17 -14.28 -6.37 0.63
C PRO A 17 -13.40 -6.74 1.82
N VAL A 18 -13.82 -6.33 3.00
CA VAL A 18 -13.11 -6.67 4.23
C VAL A 18 -13.08 -8.20 4.39
N GLY A 19 -11.96 -8.73 4.86
CA GLY A 19 -11.79 -10.16 5.04
C GLY A 19 -11.37 -10.93 3.80
N HIS A 20 -11.07 -10.24 2.69
CA HIS A 20 -10.60 -10.88 1.47
C HIS A 20 -9.23 -11.54 1.69
N GLU A 21 -8.96 -12.56 0.91
CA GLU A 21 -7.66 -13.22 0.93
C GLU A 21 -6.74 -12.59 -0.12
N GLY A 22 -5.44 -12.72 0.12
CA GLY A 22 -4.43 -12.29 -0.84
C GLY A 22 -4.12 -10.81 -0.75
N GLU A 23 -3.57 -10.29 -1.83
CA GLU A 23 -3.10 -8.92 -1.88
C GLU A 23 -4.26 -7.91 -1.88
N HIS A 24 -3.96 -6.72 -1.40
CA HIS A 24 -4.88 -5.60 -1.54
C HIS A 24 -4.84 -5.12 -2.98
N CYS A 25 -5.94 -4.58 -3.45
CA CYS A 25 -6.03 -4.11 -4.83
C CYS A 25 -6.83 -2.81 -4.87
N SER A 26 -6.25 -1.78 -5.48
CA SER A 26 -6.96 -0.53 -5.66
C SER A 26 -7.95 -0.62 -6.83
N ARG A 27 -8.83 0.34 -6.93
CA ARG A 27 -9.79 0.43 -8.03
C ARG A 27 -9.10 0.60 -9.39
N TYR A 28 -7.85 1.00 -9.38
CA TYR A 28 -7.05 1.22 -10.58
C TYR A 28 -6.21 0.01 -10.98
N GLY A 29 -6.33 -1.10 -10.25
CA GLY A 29 -5.59 -2.30 -10.56
C GLY A 29 -4.22 -2.41 -9.88
N TYR A 30 -3.86 -1.48 -9.04
CA TYR A 30 -2.62 -1.54 -8.28
C TYR A 30 -2.78 -2.51 -7.12
N THR A 31 -1.87 -3.48 -7.02
CA THR A 31 -1.91 -4.48 -5.95
C THR A 31 -0.72 -4.34 -5.01
N TRP A 32 -0.94 -4.66 -3.74
CA TRP A 32 0.14 -4.65 -2.74
C TRP A 32 -0.23 -5.56 -1.57
N THR A 33 0.78 -5.94 -0.81
CA THR A 33 0.59 -6.63 0.46
C THR A 33 1.11 -5.73 1.58
N ASP A 34 0.77 -6.04 2.82
CA ASP A 34 1.29 -5.28 3.96
C ASP A 34 2.82 -5.29 3.97
N GLU A 35 3.40 -6.44 3.68
CA GLU A 35 4.85 -6.59 3.63
C GLU A 35 5.48 -5.79 2.49
N SER A 36 4.92 -5.89 1.31
CA SER A 36 5.47 -5.18 0.15
C SER A 36 5.29 -3.67 0.29
N ASP A 37 4.17 -3.23 0.85
CA ASP A 37 3.94 -1.82 1.09
C ASP A 37 4.92 -1.26 2.12
N ARG A 38 5.17 -2.01 3.16
CA ARG A 38 6.13 -1.63 4.20
C ARG A 38 7.54 -1.49 3.61
N ALA A 39 7.93 -2.41 2.76
CA ALA A 39 9.23 -2.36 2.10
C ALA A 39 9.34 -1.13 1.20
N ALA A 40 8.27 -0.81 0.47
CA ALA A 40 8.23 0.36 -0.38
C ALA A 40 8.32 1.66 0.45
N ALA A 41 7.60 1.71 1.57
CA ALA A 41 7.62 2.87 2.46
C ALA A 41 9.02 3.11 3.05
N ASP A 42 9.68 2.03 3.46
CA ASP A 42 11.03 2.11 4.00
C ASP A 42 12.02 2.63 2.96
N ARG A 43 11.88 2.14 1.74
CA ARG A 43 12.73 2.56 0.63
C ARG A 43 12.54 4.05 0.31
N LEU A 44 11.30 4.51 0.29
CA LEU A 44 10.99 5.91 0.05
C LEU A 44 11.57 6.81 1.14
N ALA A 45 11.46 6.39 2.40
CA ALA A 45 12.01 7.13 3.52
C ALA A 45 13.52 7.28 3.39
N ARG A 46 14.21 6.24 2.96
CA ARG A 46 15.66 6.27 2.76
C ARG A 46 16.07 7.20 1.63
N GLU A 47 15.30 7.22 0.55
CA GLU A 47 15.58 8.12 -0.56
C GLU A 47 15.41 9.57 -0.15
N ILE A 48 14.40 9.87 0.64
CA ILE A 48 14.19 11.23 1.14
C ILE A 48 15.32 11.67 2.05
N GLU A 49 15.75 10.81 2.95
CA GLU A 49 16.87 11.11 3.84
C GLU A 49 18.18 11.26 3.09
N GLY A 50 18.40 10.45 2.09
CA GLY A 50 19.61 10.51 1.28
C GLY A 50 19.69 11.73 0.37
N ARG A 51 18.57 12.36 0.12
CA ARG A 51 18.51 13.55 -0.74
C ARG A 51 18.96 14.81 -0.05
N ASP A 52 18.88 14.81 1.22
CA ASP A 52 19.18 15.99 2.00
C ASP A 52 20.69 16.09 2.23
N GLY A 53 21.37 16.26 1.15
CA GLY A 53 22.82 16.32 1.14
C GLY A 53 23.39 17.65 1.50
#